data_acfa31565cd5e7faa429fa505b9dc70f
#
_entry.id   acfa31565cd5e7faa429fa505b9dc70f
#
_cell.length_a   1.000
_cell.length_b   1.000
_cell.length_c   1.000
_cell.angle_alpha   90.00
_cell.angle_beta   90.00
_cell.angle_gamma   90.00
#
_symmetry.space_group_name_H-M   'P 1'
#
loop_
_entity.id
_entity.type
_entity.pdbx_description
1 polymer ?
#
loop_
_entity_poly.entity_id
_entity_poly.type
_entity_poly.pdbx_seq_one_letter_code
_entity_poly.pdbx_strand_id
1 'polypeptide(L)'
;LHADETTLQVLKEPGRSAETKSYMWLYRTGRDGPPIVLYEYQTTRASKHPDRFLSGFEGYLQTDGYSGYGKLTGITLVGCWAHARRKYTEALKALPAAQKDKPVAASVGLEYCNRLFAIERQLKYVSDKERYDKRLEKSKPLLDEFYIWLKKQKQQTLPKSAFGQAITYCLNQWDSLNSFLLDGRLEIDN
;
A
#
# COMPACT_ATOMS: atom_id res chain seq x y z
N LEU A 1 8.32 -1.16 -11.00
CA LEU A 1 8.80 -2.13 -10.00
C LEU A 1 7.88 -2.18 -8.79
N HIS A 2 7.95 -3.26 -8.01
CA HIS A 2 7.38 -3.40 -6.68
C HIS A 2 8.51 -3.61 -5.68
N ALA A 3 8.38 -3.06 -4.49
CA ALA A 3 9.31 -3.29 -3.39
C ALA A 3 8.57 -3.50 -2.08
N ASP A 4 9.10 -4.39 -1.27
CA ASP A 4 8.62 -4.68 0.08
C ASP A 4 9.80 -5.17 0.93
N GLU A 5 9.68 -5.13 2.25
CA GLU A 5 10.67 -5.69 3.16
C GLU A 5 10.01 -6.42 4.33
N THR A 6 10.62 -7.52 4.71
CA THR A 6 10.16 -8.30 5.87
C THR A 6 11.27 -8.52 6.87
N THR A 7 10.91 -8.66 8.14
CA THR A 7 11.87 -8.95 9.19
C THR A 7 12.35 -10.39 9.14
N LEU A 8 13.65 -10.59 9.38
CA LEU A 8 14.27 -11.89 9.60
C LEU A 8 14.94 -11.91 10.97
N GLN A 9 14.93 -13.07 11.61
CA GLN A 9 15.78 -13.35 12.76
C GLN A 9 16.95 -14.23 12.33
N VAL A 10 18.17 -13.74 12.53
CA VAL A 10 19.39 -14.47 12.22
C VAL A 10 20.10 -14.82 13.54
N LEU A 11 20.05 -16.09 13.91
CA LEU A 11 20.52 -16.56 15.21
C LEU A 11 22.05 -16.43 15.42
N LYS A 12 22.83 -16.52 14.34
CA LYS A 12 24.30 -16.49 14.36
C LYS A 12 24.85 -15.42 13.43
N GLU A 13 24.41 -14.16 13.63
CA GLU A 13 24.93 -13.03 12.87
C GLU A 13 26.15 -12.45 13.60
N PRO A 14 27.32 -12.34 12.94
CA PRO A 14 28.53 -11.82 13.60
C PRO A 14 28.32 -10.42 14.18
N GLY A 15 28.70 -10.24 15.44
CA GLY A 15 28.60 -8.94 16.13
C GLY A 15 27.19 -8.48 16.51
N ARG A 16 26.17 -9.34 16.41
CA ARG A 16 24.78 -9.00 16.75
C ARG A 16 24.14 -10.04 17.65
N SER A 17 23.26 -9.60 18.55
CA SER A 17 22.43 -10.49 19.36
C SER A 17 21.44 -11.26 18.48
N ALA A 18 21.18 -12.52 18.80
CA ALA A 18 20.18 -13.37 18.14
C ALA A 18 18.75 -12.79 18.16
N GLU A 19 18.45 -11.89 19.09
CA GLU A 19 17.15 -11.20 19.19
C GLU A 19 17.03 -10.00 18.24
N THR A 20 18.14 -9.56 17.63
CA THR A 20 18.17 -8.42 16.73
C THR A 20 17.52 -8.79 15.39
N LYS A 21 16.58 -7.95 14.95
CA LYS A 21 15.92 -8.15 13.65
C LYS A 21 16.81 -7.66 12.52
N SER A 22 16.97 -8.51 11.51
CA SER A 22 17.49 -8.18 10.19
C SER A 22 16.35 -8.16 9.19
N TYR A 23 16.60 -7.82 7.94
CA TYR A 23 15.56 -7.59 6.95
C TYR A 23 15.90 -8.26 5.62
N MET A 24 14.87 -8.83 4.99
CA MET A 24 14.91 -9.24 3.61
C MET A 24 14.12 -8.19 2.80
N TRP A 25 14.82 -7.53 1.91
CA TRP A 25 14.24 -6.63 0.92
C TRP A 25 13.92 -7.44 -0.32
N LEU A 26 12.75 -7.18 -0.91
CA LEU A 26 12.27 -7.84 -2.10
C LEU A 26 11.98 -6.78 -3.15
N TYR A 27 12.48 -7.00 -4.37
CA TYR A 27 12.18 -6.17 -5.53
C TYR A 27 11.67 -7.08 -6.63
N ARG A 28 10.56 -6.73 -7.28
CA ARG A 28 10.03 -7.50 -8.40
C ARG A 28 9.60 -6.60 -9.55
N THR A 29 9.61 -7.16 -10.77
CA THR A 29 9.01 -6.53 -11.93
C THR A 29 7.49 -6.45 -11.76
N GLY A 30 6.85 -5.49 -12.45
CA GLY A 30 5.40 -5.41 -12.57
C GLY A 30 4.85 -6.52 -13.47
N ARG A 31 3.64 -6.33 -13.95
CA ARG A 31 2.91 -7.31 -14.77
C ARG A 31 3.45 -7.49 -16.19
N ASP A 32 4.25 -6.54 -16.69
CA ASP A 32 4.80 -6.59 -18.04
C ASP A 32 6.11 -7.38 -18.07
N GLY A 33 6.24 -8.28 -19.03
CA GLY A 33 7.42 -9.10 -19.20
C GLY A 33 7.54 -10.29 -18.24
N PRO A 34 8.67 -10.99 -18.26
CA PRO A 34 8.90 -12.12 -17.38
C PRO A 34 9.01 -11.68 -15.92
N PRO A 35 8.43 -12.44 -14.97
CA PRO A 35 8.53 -12.10 -13.56
C PRO A 35 9.97 -12.30 -13.07
N ILE A 36 10.59 -11.22 -12.62
CA ILE A 36 11.90 -11.22 -11.99
C ILE A 36 11.72 -10.80 -10.53
N VAL A 37 12.25 -11.60 -9.63
CA VAL A 37 12.23 -11.31 -8.18
C VAL A 37 13.66 -11.34 -7.67
N LEU A 38 14.07 -10.25 -7.02
CA LEU A 38 15.37 -10.09 -6.41
C LEU A 38 15.20 -9.96 -4.89
N TYR A 39 16.07 -10.60 -4.15
CA TYR A 39 16.14 -10.54 -2.70
C TYR A 39 17.45 -9.94 -2.25
N GLU A 40 17.39 -8.99 -1.33
CA GLU A 40 18.55 -8.37 -0.73
C GLU A 40 18.48 -8.47 0.80
N TYR A 41 19.44 -9.18 1.41
CA TYR A 41 19.56 -9.22 2.86
C TYR A 41 20.24 -7.96 3.39
N GLN A 42 19.66 -7.38 4.46
CA GLN A 42 20.24 -6.23 5.14
C GLN A 42 20.06 -6.34 6.67
N THR A 43 21.04 -5.84 7.41
CA THR A 43 21.00 -5.85 8.87
C THR A 43 20.07 -4.82 9.48
N THR A 44 19.56 -3.87 8.69
CA THR A 44 18.69 -2.78 9.15
C THR A 44 17.60 -2.48 8.12
N ARG A 45 16.56 -1.75 8.57
CA ARG A 45 15.49 -1.20 7.71
C ARG A 45 15.80 0.24 7.24
N ALA A 46 17.06 0.61 7.13
CA ALA A 46 17.42 1.97 6.80
C ALA A 46 17.15 2.31 5.31
N SER A 47 16.70 3.54 5.04
CA SER A 47 16.39 4.04 3.69
C SER A 47 17.57 4.00 2.71
N LYS A 48 18.82 3.99 3.22
CA LYS A 48 20.02 3.83 2.39
C LYS A 48 20.08 2.54 1.57
N HIS A 49 19.36 1.49 1.99
CA HIS A 49 19.36 0.20 1.27
C HIS A 49 18.57 0.29 -0.02
N PRO A 50 17.28 0.67 -0.03
CA PRO A 50 16.56 0.87 -1.28
C PRO A 50 17.15 2.01 -2.11
N ASP A 51 17.70 3.08 -1.50
CA ASP A 51 18.36 4.17 -2.21
C ASP A 51 19.56 3.66 -3.04
N ARG A 52 20.40 2.83 -2.43
CA ARG A 52 21.54 2.21 -3.14
C ARG A 52 21.09 1.22 -4.21
N PHE A 53 20.10 0.35 -3.89
CA PHE A 53 19.66 -0.69 -4.81
C PHE A 53 18.97 -0.11 -6.05
N LEU A 54 18.17 0.95 -5.86
CA LEU A 54 17.40 1.60 -6.91
C LEU A 54 18.15 2.81 -7.53
N SER A 55 19.44 2.95 -7.25
CA SER A 55 20.25 4.04 -7.82
C SER A 55 20.20 4.02 -9.34
N GLY A 56 19.78 5.15 -9.94
CA GLY A 56 19.60 5.29 -11.39
C GLY A 56 18.32 4.67 -11.96
N PHE A 57 17.46 4.10 -11.12
CA PHE A 57 16.13 3.69 -11.55
C PHE A 57 15.20 4.90 -11.63
N GLU A 58 14.49 5.03 -12.75
CA GLU A 58 13.44 6.02 -12.96
C GLU A 58 12.11 5.33 -13.30
N GLY A 59 11.00 5.86 -12.80
CA GLY A 59 9.67 5.34 -13.08
C GLY A 59 8.83 5.06 -11.84
N TYR A 60 7.95 4.06 -11.91
CA TYR A 60 6.99 3.75 -10.84
C TYR A 60 7.53 2.67 -9.89
N LEU A 61 7.45 2.95 -8.60
CA LEU A 61 7.77 2.01 -7.53
C LEU A 61 6.56 1.80 -6.62
N GLN A 62 6.01 0.59 -6.63
CA GLN A 62 4.88 0.23 -5.78
C GLN A 62 5.36 -0.28 -4.43
N THR A 63 4.83 0.30 -3.34
CA THR A 63 5.26 0.02 -1.96
C THR A 63 4.10 0.05 -0.98
N ASP A 64 4.35 -0.41 0.25
CA ASP A 64 3.39 -0.37 1.37
C ASP A 64 3.22 1.01 2.02
N GLY A 65 3.99 2.02 1.58
CA GLY A 65 4.03 3.36 2.17
C GLY A 65 5.07 3.51 3.29
N TYR A 66 6.06 2.62 3.35
CA TYR A 66 7.20 2.82 4.24
C TYR A 66 7.97 4.10 3.86
N SER A 67 8.23 4.95 4.85
CA SER A 67 8.86 6.27 4.65
C SER A 67 10.28 6.22 4.09
N GLY A 68 10.95 5.07 4.18
CA GLY A 68 12.27 4.84 3.64
C GLY A 68 12.37 4.98 2.13
N TYR A 69 11.26 4.80 1.40
CA TYR A 69 11.19 4.99 -0.04
C TYR A 69 10.94 6.45 -0.47
N GLY A 70 10.49 7.30 0.44
CA GLY A 70 10.05 8.68 0.13
C GLY A 70 11.16 9.67 -0.24
N LYS A 71 12.44 9.24 -0.20
CA LYS A 71 13.60 10.09 -0.54
C LYS A 71 14.23 9.77 -1.90
N LEU A 72 13.68 8.78 -2.61
CA LEU A 72 14.20 8.35 -3.89
C LEU A 72 13.89 9.39 -4.98
N THR A 73 14.91 9.81 -5.73
CA THR A 73 14.77 10.76 -6.84
C THR A 73 14.44 10.03 -8.14
N GLY A 74 13.67 10.65 -9.03
CA GLY A 74 13.27 10.05 -10.32
C GLY A 74 12.19 8.96 -10.20
N ILE A 75 11.70 8.70 -8.99
CA ILE A 75 10.73 7.64 -8.70
C ILE A 75 9.37 8.21 -8.32
N THR A 76 8.33 7.74 -8.99
CA THR A 76 6.94 7.99 -8.60
C THR A 76 6.43 6.83 -7.74
N LEU A 77 6.12 7.11 -6.48
CA LEU A 77 5.58 6.09 -5.57
C LEU A 77 4.14 5.74 -5.92
N VAL A 78 3.85 4.44 -5.92
CA VAL A 78 2.52 3.87 -6.07
C VAL A 78 2.17 3.13 -4.78
N GLY A 79 1.09 3.53 -4.13
CA GLY A 79 0.66 2.93 -2.86
C GLY A 79 -0.07 1.60 -3.08
N CYS A 80 -0.13 0.81 -2.01
CA CYS A 80 -0.77 -0.50 -2.00
C CYS A 80 -2.14 -0.44 -1.31
N TRP A 81 -3.22 -0.63 -2.07
CA TRP A 81 -4.58 -0.65 -1.52
C TRP A 81 -4.86 -1.87 -0.63
N ALA A 82 -4.10 -2.97 -0.77
CA ALA A 82 -4.21 -4.09 0.15
C ALA A 82 -3.79 -3.70 1.58
N HIS A 83 -2.78 -2.83 1.73
CA HIS A 83 -2.37 -2.29 3.01
C HIS A 83 -3.43 -1.33 3.60
N ALA A 84 -4.01 -0.45 2.79
CA ALA A 84 -5.13 0.40 3.21
C ALA A 84 -6.32 -0.45 3.68
N ARG A 85 -6.72 -1.46 2.90
CA ARG A 85 -7.81 -2.39 3.23
C ARG A 85 -7.54 -3.15 4.54
N ARG A 86 -6.30 -3.59 4.76
CA ARG A 86 -5.89 -4.30 5.99
C ARG A 86 -6.13 -3.44 7.23
N LYS A 87 -5.85 -2.11 7.18
CA LYS A 87 -6.09 -1.19 8.28
C LYS A 87 -7.56 -1.15 8.72
N TYR A 88 -8.50 -1.17 7.78
CA TYR A 88 -9.93 -1.24 8.11
C TYR A 88 -10.32 -2.60 8.66
N THR A 89 -9.76 -3.68 8.13
CA THR A 89 -9.98 -5.04 8.67
C THR A 89 -9.49 -5.16 10.12
N GLU A 90 -8.32 -4.60 10.42
CA GLU A 90 -7.75 -4.53 11.77
C GLU A 90 -8.63 -3.69 12.70
N ALA A 91 -9.13 -2.55 12.21
CA ALA A 91 -10.06 -1.71 12.97
C ALA A 91 -11.35 -2.45 13.35
N LEU A 92 -11.92 -3.24 12.43
CA LEU A 92 -13.09 -4.08 12.70
C LEU A 92 -12.79 -5.20 13.69
N LYS A 93 -11.63 -5.85 13.59
CA LYS A 93 -11.20 -6.89 14.54
C LYS A 93 -11.00 -6.35 15.96
N ALA A 94 -10.58 -5.10 16.09
CA ALA A 94 -10.34 -4.44 17.36
C ALA A 94 -11.63 -3.96 18.07
N LEU A 95 -12.80 -4.08 17.42
CA LEU A 95 -14.09 -3.71 18.04
C LEU A 95 -14.46 -4.65 19.19
N PRO A 96 -15.04 -4.11 20.28
CA PRO A 96 -15.67 -4.92 21.32
C PRO A 96 -16.74 -5.86 20.75
N ALA A 97 -16.91 -7.05 21.34
CA ALA A 97 -17.87 -8.06 20.88
C ALA A 97 -19.27 -7.48 20.66
N ALA A 98 -19.74 -6.61 21.57
CA ALA A 98 -21.06 -5.97 21.49
C ALA A 98 -21.25 -5.00 20.31
N GLN A 99 -20.20 -4.65 19.58
CA GLN A 99 -20.23 -3.75 18.43
C GLN A 99 -19.96 -4.42 17.09
N LYS A 100 -19.56 -5.70 17.09
CA LYS A 100 -19.15 -6.41 15.85
C LYS A 100 -20.29 -6.58 14.86
N ASP A 101 -21.53 -6.71 15.35
CA ASP A 101 -22.73 -6.92 14.52
C ASP A 101 -23.47 -5.61 14.19
N LYS A 102 -22.91 -4.46 14.59
CA LYS A 102 -23.51 -3.16 14.32
C LYS A 102 -22.86 -2.48 13.10
N PRO A 103 -23.61 -1.69 12.33
CA PRO A 103 -23.03 -0.85 11.30
C PRO A 103 -22.04 0.15 11.95
N VAL A 104 -20.80 0.07 11.55
CA VAL A 104 -19.74 0.97 12.06
C VAL A 104 -19.01 1.65 10.89
N ALA A 105 -18.48 2.84 11.14
CA ALA A 105 -17.79 3.59 10.09
C ALA A 105 -16.59 2.83 9.47
N ALA A 106 -15.92 1.97 10.23
CA ALA A 106 -14.83 1.15 9.72
C ALA A 106 -15.28 0.16 8.61
N SER A 107 -16.54 -0.35 8.67
CA SER A 107 -17.06 -1.21 7.60
C SER A 107 -17.33 -0.43 6.31
N VAL A 108 -17.71 0.84 6.41
CA VAL A 108 -17.85 1.72 5.24
C VAL A 108 -16.50 1.95 4.57
N GLY A 109 -15.42 2.22 5.34
CA GLY A 109 -14.07 2.36 4.80
C GLY A 109 -13.57 1.07 4.13
N LEU A 110 -13.86 -0.10 4.73
CA LEU A 110 -13.57 -1.39 4.12
C LEU A 110 -14.32 -1.60 2.81
N GLU A 111 -15.59 -1.16 2.74
CA GLU A 111 -16.41 -1.29 1.55
C GLU A 111 -15.88 -0.45 0.38
N TYR A 112 -15.41 0.78 0.62
CA TYR A 112 -14.73 1.56 -0.40
C TYR A 112 -13.53 0.80 -1.00
N CYS A 113 -12.68 0.21 -0.16
CA CYS A 113 -11.57 -0.61 -0.62
C CYS A 113 -12.06 -1.83 -1.42
N ASN A 114 -13.09 -2.54 -0.95
CA ASN A 114 -13.65 -3.71 -1.63
C ASN A 114 -14.22 -3.37 -3.01
N ARG A 115 -14.88 -2.21 -3.15
CA ARG A 115 -15.40 -1.70 -4.43
C ARG A 115 -14.26 -1.41 -5.42
N LEU A 116 -13.16 -0.81 -4.97
CA LEU A 116 -11.97 -0.61 -5.82
C LEU A 116 -11.41 -1.95 -6.33
N PHE A 117 -11.23 -2.92 -5.44
CA PHE A 117 -10.79 -4.27 -5.85
C PHE A 117 -11.80 -4.98 -6.76
N ALA A 118 -13.10 -4.72 -6.59
CA ALA A 118 -14.13 -5.28 -7.47
C ALA A 118 -14.02 -4.71 -8.90
N ILE A 119 -13.75 -3.40 -9.04
CA ILE A 119 -13.48 -2.76 -10.34
C ILE A 119 -12.24 -3.41 -10.97
N GLU A 120 -11.13 -3.52 -10.24
CA GLU A 120 -9.87 -4.08 -10.77
C GLU A 120 -10.02 -5.54 -11.22
N ARG A 121 -10.82 -6.36 -10.52
CA ARG A 121 -11.12 -7.73 -10.98
C ARG A 121 -11.82 -7.78 -12.34
N GLN A 122 -12.71 -6.81 -12.62
CA GLN A 122 -13.36 -6.70 -13.94
C GLN A 122 -12.36 -6.28 -15.02
N LEU A 123 -11.30 -5.57 -14.66
CA LEU A 123 -10.29 -5.05 -15.57
C LEU A 123 -9.06 -5.97 -15.73
N LYS A 124 -9.13 -7.20 -15.20
CA LYS A 124 -7.97 -8.11 -15.18
C LYS A 124 -7.43 -8.45 -16.57
N TYR A 125 -8.31 -8.62 -17.56
CA TYR A 125 -8.00 -9.13 -18.89
C TYR A 125 -8.15 -8.11 -20.02
N VAL A 126 -8.42 -6.84 -19.70
CA VAL A 126 -8.47 -5.77 -20.69
C VAL A 126 -7.07 -5.23 -20.99
N SER A 127 -6.92 -4.50 -22.09
CA SER A 127 -5.67 -3.82 -22.45
C SER A 127 -5.32 -2.72 -21.42
N ASP A 128 -4.05 -2.33 -21.37
CA ASP A 128 -3.60 -1.28 -20.45
C ASP A 128 -4.30 0.06 -20.74
N LYS A 129 -4.51 0.37 -22.03
CA LYS A 129 -5.27 1.57 -22.41
C LYS A 129 -6.71 1.50 -21.92
N GLU A 130 -7.41 0.40 -22.14
CA GLU A 130 -8.78 0.23 -21.67
C GLU A 130 -8.86 0.25 -20.15
N ARG A 131 -7.88 -0.34 -19.45
CA ARG A 131 -7.79 -0.29 -17.99
C ARG A 131 -7.65 1.15 -17.51
N TYR A 132 -6.76 1.93 -18.12
CA TYR A 132 -6.60 3.34 -17.79
C TYR A 132 -7.92 4.10 -17.95
N ASP A 133 -8.57 3.98 -19.12
CA ASP A 133 -9.82 4.68 -19.42
C ASP A 133 -10.94 4.27 -18.43
N LYS A 134 -11.06 2.97 -18.14
CA LYS A 134 -12.07 2.45 -17.18
C LYS A 134 -11.79 2.85 -15.73
N ARG A 135 -10.55 2.99 -15.33
CA ARG A 135 -10.20 3.52 -14.01
C ARG A 135 -10.61 4.98 -13.86
N LEU A 136 -10.42 5.81 -14.89
CA LEU A 136 -10.88 7.19 -14.86
C LEU A 136 -12.42 7.27 -14.82
N GLU A 137 -13.12 6.37 -15.50
CA GLU A 137 -14.59 6.30 -15.52
C GLU A 137 -15.17 5.79 -14.19
N LYS A 138 -14.58 4.75 -13.57
CA LYS A 138 -15.19 4.02 -12.44
C LYS A 138 -14.46 4.23 -11.12
N SER A 139 -13.12 4.14 -11.10
CA SER A 139 -12.34 4.22 -9.87
C SER A 139 -12.16 5.65 -9.40
N LYS A 140 -11.92 6.59 -10.31
CA LYS A 140 -11.69 7.98 -9.96
C LYS A 140 -12.88 8.62 -9.20
N PRO A 141 -14.15 8.50 -9.66
CA PRO A 141 -15.30 9.02 -8.90
C PRO A 141 -15.45 8.37 -7.54
N LEU A 142 -15.20 7.05 -7.44
CA LEU A 142 -15.25 6.32 -6.18
C LEU A 142 -14.19 6.82 -5.20
N LEU A 143 -13.00 7.13 -5.68
CA LEU A 143 -11.92 7.70 -4.87
C LEU A 143 -12.23 9.11 -4.41
N ASP A 144 -12.82 9.94 -5.24
CA ASP A 144 -13.24 11.30 -4.88
C ASP A 144 -14.30 11.28 -3.76
N GLU A 145 -15.27 10.39 -3.86
CA GLU A 145 -16.29 10.16 -2.82
C GLU A 145 -15.62 9.68 -1.52
N PHE A 146 -14.69 8.71 -1.63
CA PHE A 146 -13.97 8.18 -0.48
C PHE A 146 -13.11 9.23 0.22
N TYR A 147 -12.45 10.09 -0.53
CA TYR A 147 -11.65 11.19 0.03
C TYR A 147 -12.49 12.17 0.87
N ILE A 148 -13.65 12.57 0.35
CA ILE A 148 -14.58 13.44 1.06
C ILE A 148 -15.03 12.76 2.36
N TRP A 149 -15.39 11.48 2.27
CA TRP A 149 -15.78 10.69 3.43
C TRP A 149 -14.65 10.58 4.47
N LEU A 150 -13.40 10.30 4.04
CA LEU A 150 -12.22 10.24 4.92
C LEU A 150 -12.00 11.55 5.68
N LYS A 151 -12.10 12.69 4.99
CA LYS A 151 -11.97 14.01 5.62
C LYS A 151 -13.03 14.26 6.67
N LYS A 152 -14.28 13.90 6.40
CA LYS A 152 -15.39 13.98 7.36
C LYS A 152 -15.12 13.08 8.57
N GLN A 153 -14.73 11.83 8.37
CA GLN A 153 -14.46 10.88 9.45
C GLN A 153 -13.28 11.33 10.33
N LYS A 154 -12.23 11.89 9.74
CA LYS A 154 -11.07 12.41 10.48
C LYS A 154 -11.46 13.41 11.57
N GLN A 155 -12.45 14.25 11.32
CA GLN A 155 -12.92 15.26 12.28
C GLN A 155 -13.67 14.68 13.50
N GLN A 156 -14.21 13.46 13.34
CA GLN A 156 -15.10 12.81 14.32
C GLN A 156 -14.46 11.61 15.01
N THR A 157 -13.22 11.26 14.64
CA THR A 157 -12.57 10.02 15.08
C THR A 157 -11.34 10.32 15.92
N LEU A 158 -11.16 9.59 17.01
CA LEU A 158 -9.94 9.64 17.82
C LEU A 158 -8.74 9.17 17.01
N PRO A 159 -7.69 10.00 16.81
CA PRO A 159 -6.55 9.67 15.92
C PRO A 159 -5.81 8.38 16.30
N LYS A 160 -5.73 8.07 17.60
CA LYS A 160 -5.03 6.88 18.12
C LYS A 160 -5.88 5.60 18.11
N SER A 161 -7.19 5.68 17.83
CA SER A 161 -8.00 4.47 17.64
C SER A 161 -7.56 3.70 16.39
N ALA A 162 -7.83 2.39 16.33
CA ALA A 162 -7.52 1.59 15.14
C ALA A 162 -8.18 2.14 13.87
N PHE A 163 -9.43 2.61 13.98
CA PHE A 163 -10.12 3.28 12.88
C PHE A 163 -9.48 4.64 12.52
N GLY A 164 -9.10 5.45 13.51
CA GLY A 164 -8.39 6.73 13.29
C GLY A 164 -7.03 6.53 12.59
N GLN A 165 -6.31 5.45 12.92
CA GLN A 165 -5.08 5.08 12.24
C GLN A 165 -5.32 4.66 10.78
N ALA A 166 -6.43 3.94 10.49
CA ALA A 166 -6.80 3.59 9.11
C ALA A 166 -7.09 4.84 8.26
N ILE A 167 -7.86 5.81 8.79
CA ILE A 167 -8.12 7.09 8.14
C ILE A 167 -6.82 7.87 7.90
N THR A 168 -5.98 7.96 8.94
CA THR A 168 -4.71 8.70 8.88
C THR A 168 -3.77 8.09 7.83
N TYR A 169 -3.68 6.75 7.77
CA TYR A 169 -2.90 6.06 6.75
C TYR A 169 -3.38 6.43 5.34
N CYS A 170 -4.68 6.29 5.08
CA CYS A 170 -5.24 6.60 3.76
C CYS A 170 -4.98 8.06 3.36
N LEU A 171 -5.17 9.01 4.26
CA LEU A 171 -4.96 10.43 3.97
C LEU A 171 -3.48 10.78 3.77
N ASN A 172 -2.57 10.19 4.57
CA ASN A 172 -1.13 10.43 4.42
C ASN A 172 -0.55 9.81 3.15
N GLN A 173 -1.13 8.70 2.69
CA GLN A 173 -0.70 7.99 1.49
C GLN A 173 -1.59 8.31 0.27
N TRP A 174 -2.47 9.34 0.36
CA TRP A 174 -3.52 9.54 -0.64
C TRP A 174 -2.98 9.68 -2.05
N ASP A 175 -1.96 10.50 -2.25
CA ASP A 175 -1.37 10.72 -3.57
C ASP A 175 -0.76 9.43 -4.13
N SER A 176 0.03 8.72 -3.32
CA SER A 176 0.60 7.42 -3.73
C SER A 176 -0.47 6.37 -4.00
N LEU A 177 -1.53 6.30 -3.17
CA LEU A 177 -2.66 5.39 -3.38
C LEU A 177 -3.43 5.69 -4.67
N ASN A 178 -3.46 6.93 -5.14
CA ASN A 178 -4.08 7.31 -6.41
C ASN A 178 -3.16 7.13 -7.62
N SER A 179 -1.85 6.96 -7.42
CA SER A 179 -0.88 6.86 -8.52
C SER A 179 -1.14 5.70 -9.48
N PHE A 180 -1.88 4.63 -9.07
CA PHE A 180 -2.27 3.54 -9.98
C PHE A 180 -3.19 4.01 -11.13
N LEU A 181 -3.81 5.19 -11.01
CA LEU A 181 -4.59 5.82 -12.06
C LEU A 181 -3.74 6.44 -13.19
N LEU A 182 -2.43 6.62 -12.97
CA LEU A 182 -1.55 7.31 -13.91
C LEU A 182 -1.22 6.45 -15.15
N ASP A 183 -1.27 5.13 -15.01
CA ASP A 183 -0.91 4.20 -16.09
C ASP A 183 -1.68 2.88 -15.91
N GLY A 184 -2.25 2.36 -17.00
CA GLY A 184 -3.01 1.10 -16.98
C GLY A 184 -2.16 -0.14 -16.67
N ARG A 185 -0.84 -0.04 -16.77
CA ARG A 185 0.11 -1.12 -16.40
C ARG A 185 0.29 -1.24 -14.88
N LEU A 186 0.02 -0.18 -14.12
CA LEU A 186 0.18 -0.19 -12.67
C LEU A 186 -0.84 -1.11 -12.01
N GLU A 187 -0.44 -1.76 -10.93
CA GLU A 187 -1.32 -2.63 -10.15
C GLU A 187 -1.91 -1.84 -8.96
N ILE A 188 -3.03 -2.32 -8.43
CA ILE A 188 -3.68 -1.67 -7.28
C ILE A 188 -3.01 -2.08 -5.95
N ASP A 189 -2.28 -3.18 -5.96
CA ASP A 189 -1.55 -3.74 -4.81
C ASP A 189 -0.22 -4.36 -5.23
N ASN A 190 0.66 -4.61 -4.26
CA ASN A 190 1.95 -5.26 -4.46
C ASN A 190 1.97 -6.68 -3.91
#